data_fb420170685ab42e2b280ef5901255ef
#
_entry.id   fb420170685ab42e2b280ef5901255ef
#
_cell.length_a   1.000
_cell.length_b   1.000
_cell.length_c   1.000
_cell.angle_alpha   90.00
_cell.angle_beta   90.00
_cell.angle_gamma   90.00
#
_symmetry.space_group_name_H-M   'P 1'
#
loop_
_entity.id
_entity.type
_entity.pdbx_description
1 polymer ?
#
loop_
_entity_poly.entity_id
_entity_poly.type
_entity_poly.pdbx_seq_one_letter_code
_entity_poly.pdbx_strand_id
1 'polypeptide(L)'
;MCGISGFISKRRITLEDLTAMNDTMYHRGPNDSGAEIYDAAGGYAIGFAQRRLSIMDLSPLGHQPMHATDKRVSVVFNGEIYNFQELKKELSGYPFRSQCDT
;
A
#
# COMPACT_ATOMS: atom_id res chain seq x y z
N MET A 1 12.07 8.44 -1.54
CA MET A 1 10.63 8.47 -1.94
C MET A 1 10.19 7.07 -2.33
N CYS A 2 9.04 6.66 -1.84
CA CYS A 2 8.45 5.35 -2.14
C CYS A 2 8.16 5.15 -3.64
N GLY A 3 7.84 3.95 -4.03
CA GLY A 3 7.33 3.62 -5.36
C GLY A 3 6.06 2.79 -5.23
N ILE A 4 5.12 2.99 -6.12
CA ILE A 4 3.92 2.17 -6.24
C ILE A 4 3.82 1.57 -7.63
N SER A 5 3.29 0.36 -7.71
CA SER A 5 2.99 -0.32 -8.96
C SER A 5 1.71 -1.12 -8.83
N GLY A 6 1.14 -1.51 -9.94
CA GLY A 6 -0.09 -2.30 -9.92
C GLY A 6 -0.62 -2.59 -11.32
N PHE A 7 -1.72 -3.32 -11.35
CA PHE A 7 -2.41 -3.66 -12.57
C PHE A 7 -3.91 -3.87 -12.33
N ILE A 8 -4.68 -3.76 -13.39
CA ILE A 8 -6.04 -4.27 -13.51
C ILE A 8 -6.08 -5.11 -14.78
N SER A 9 -6.43 -6.38 -14.70
CA SER A 9 -6.35 -7.28 -15.85
C SER A 9 -7.34 -8.44 -15.76
N LYS A 10 -7.84 -8.89 -16.93
CA LYS A 10 -8.50 -10.18 -17.07
C LYS A 10 -7.51 -11.31 -17.34
N ARG A 11 -6.29 -10.99 -17.76
CA ARG A 11 -5.22 -11.97 -17.91
C ARG A 11 -4.68 -12.37 -16.55
N ARG A 12 -4.25 -13.61 -16.44
CA ARG A 12 -3.58 -14.09 -15.23
C ARG A 12 -2.21 -13.43 -15.11
N ILE A 13 -2.07 -12.57 -14.11
CA ILE A 13 -0.79 -12.00 -13.69
C ILE A 13 -0.50 -12.58 -12.31
N THR A 14 0.66 -13.20 -12.15
CA THR A 14 1.03 -13.86 -10.90
C THR A 14 1.55 -12.86 -9.88
N LEU A 15 1.51 -13.24 -8.59
CA LEU A 15 2.14 -12.45 -7.54
C LEU A 15 3.64 -12.28 -7.81
N GLU A 16 4.29 -13.30 -8.39
CA GLU A 16 5.69 -13.25 -8.78
C GLU A 16 5.94 -12.16 -9.84
N ASP A 17 5.09 -12.06 -10.87
CA ASP A 17 5.17 -11.01 -11.89
C ASP A 17 5.01 -9.62 -11.27
N LEU A 18 4.04 -9.45 -10.39
CA LEU A 18 3.81 -8.17 -9.69
C LEU A 18 5.00 -7.81 -8.81
N THR A 19 5.57 -8.78 -8.10
CA THR A 19 6.75 -8.59 -7.26
C THR A 19 7.96 -8.19 -8.09
N ALA A 20 8.19 -8.86 -9.22
CA ALA A 20 9.27 -8.51 -10.14
C ALA A 20 9.14 -7.08 -10.68
N MET A 21 7.92 -6.68 -11.05
CA MET A 21 7.63 -5.30 -11.46
C MET A 21 7.92 -4.31 -10.34
N ASN A 22 7.49 -4.61 -9.11
CA ASN A 22 7.71 -3.77 -7.95
C ASN A 22 9.21 -3.63 -7.61
N ASP A 23 9.99 -4.68 -7.78
CA ASP A 23 11.42 -4.71 -7.45
C ASP A 23 12.26 -3.85 -8.41
N THR A 24 11.75 -3.51 -9.58
CA THR A 24 12.42 -2.52 -10.45
C THR A 24 12.57 -1.16 -9.78
N MET A 25 11.74 -0.88 -8.77
CA MET A 25 11.75 0.36 -8.01
C MET A 25 12.49 0.25 -6.66
N TYR A 26 13.32 -0.77 -6.47
CA TYR A 26 14.08 -0.98 -5.24
C TYR A 26 14.80 0.29 -4.77
N HIS A 27 15.42 1.02 -5.69
CA HIS A 27 16.15 2.26 -5.41
C HIS A 27 15.29 3.37 -4.79
N ARG A 28 13.97 3.32 -4.98
CA ARG A 28 13.04 4.31 -4.42
C ARG A 28 12.63 3.98 -3.00
N GLY A 29 12.57 2.72 -2.65
CA GLY A 29 12.11 2.26 -1.35
C GLY A 29 12.75 0.94 -0.94
N PRO A 30 13.97 0.98 -0.39
CA PRO A 30 14.68 -0.24 -0.02
C PRO A 30 14.25 -0.84 1.33
N ASN A 31 13.48 -0.10 2.15
CA ASN A 31 13.22 -0.49 3.54
C ASN A 31 12.13 -1.56 3.68
N ASP A 32 11.14 -1.55 2.79
CA ASP A 32 10.03 -2.51 2.84
C ASP A 32 9.45 -2.72 1.44
N SER A 33 8.81 -3.87 1.26
CA SER A 33 8.16 -4.24 0.01
C SER A 33 6.89 -5.02 0.30
N GLY A 34 5.80 -4.65 -0.37
CA GLY A 34 4.54 -5.39 -0.29
C GLY A 34 3.91 -5.53 -1.67
N ALA A 35 3.23 -6.65 -1.89
CA ALA A 35 2.50 -6.93 -3.11
C ALA A 35 1.32 -7.85 -2.80
N GLU A 36 0.13 -7.50 -3.29
CA GLU A 36 -1.07 -8.30 -3.12
C GLU A 36 -1.93 -8.25 -4.38
N ILE A 37 -2.64 -9.34 -4.64
CA ILE A 37 -3.58 -9.47 -5.76
C ILE A 37 -4.96 -9.76 -5.20
N TYR A 38 -5.96 -9.06 -5.72
CA TYR A 38 -7.37 -9.15 -5.32
C TYR A 38 -8.23 -9.54 -6.52
N ASP A 39 -9.22 -10.38 -6.31
CA ASP A 39 -10.25 -10.65 -7.30
C ASP A 39 -11.27 -9.50 -7.34
N ALA A 40 -11.68 -9.14 -8.54
CA ALA A 40 -12.68 -8.10 -8.78
C ALA A 40 -13.79 -8.61 -9.69
N ALA A 41 -14.88 -7.85 -9.75
CA ALA A 41 -16.01 -8.18 -10.60
C ALA A 41 -15.63 -8.32 -12.07
N GLY A 42 -16.38 -9.13 -12.82
CA GLY A 42 -16.19 -9.30 -14.26
C GLY A 42 -14.95 -10.11 -14.67
N GLY A 43 -14.40 -10.91 -13.78
CA GLY A 43 -13.22 -11.73 -14.04
C GLY A 43 -11.91 -10.94 -14.03
N TYR A 44 -11.92 -9.71 -13.52
CA TYR A 44 -10.71 -8.90 -13.34
C TYR A 44 -9.97 -9.29 -12.07
N ALA A 45 -8.66 -9.16 -12.10
CA ALA A 45 -7.80 -9.11 -10.92
C ALA A 45 -7.15 -7.74 -10.81
N ILE A 46 -6.96 -7.29 -9.58
CA ILE A 46 -6.29 -6.03 -9.25
C ILE A 46 -5.04 -6.37 -8.46
N GLY A 47 -3.89 -5.88 -8.90
CA GLY A 47 -2.65 -6.00 -8.16
C GLY A 47 -2.21 -4.65 -7.61
N PHE A 48 -1.83 -4.62 -6.34
CA PHE A 48 -1.21 -3.47 -5.68
C PHE A 48 0.16 -3.86 -5.15
N ALA A 49 1.16 -3.02 -5.39
CA ALA A 49 2.48 -3.22 -4.82
C ALA A 49 3.14 -1.88 -4.46
N GLN A 50 3.99 -1.91 -3.45
CA GLN A 50 4.73 -0.76 -2.97
C GLN A 50 6.17 -1.13 -2.57
N ARG A 51 7.09 -0.24 -2.91
CA ARG A 51 8.43 -0.16 -2.29
C ARG A 51 8.42 1.01 -1.33
N ARG A 52 8.84 0.79 -0.09
CA ARG A 52 8.74 1.78 0.98
C ARG A 52 10.11 2.32 1.36
N LEU A 53 10.20 3.65 1.41
CA LEU A 53 11.22 4.36 2.15
C LEU A 53 10.60 4.84 3.47
N SER A 54 11.04 4.26 4.59
CA SER A 54 10.45 4.52 5.90
C SER A 54 10.99 5.83 6.46
N ILE A 55 10.15 6.86 6.54
CA ILE A 55 10.52 8.19 7.04
C ILE A 55 9.79 8.49 8.35
N MET A 56 8.47 8.33 8.38
CA MET A 56 7.65 8.72 9.53
C MET A 56 7.45 7.60 10.53
N ASP A 57 7.12 6.41 10.07
CA ASP A 57 6.93 5.22 10.89
C ASP A 57 7.89 4.13 10.40
N LEU A 58 8.90 3.85 11.19
CA LEU A 58 9.91 2.83 10.88
C LEU A 58 9.44 1.41 11.20
N SER A 59 8.27 1.28 11.84
CA SER A 59 7.71 0.00 12.23
C SER A 59 7.09 -0.75 11.05
N PRO A 60 6.89 -2.09 11.17
CA PRO A 60 6.14 -2.86 10.19
C PRO A 60 4.68 -2.43 10.04
N LEU A 61 4.12 -1.64 10.96
CA LEU A 61 2.75 -1.16 10.89
C LEU A 61 2.50 -0.20 9.72
N GLY A 62 3.55 0.39 9.17
CA GLY A 62 3.47 1.20 7.95
C GLY A 62 3.56 0.40 6.65
N HIS A 63 3.57 -0.93 6.72
CA HIS A 63 3.60 -1.80 5.54
C HIS A 63 2.40 -1.59 4.61
N GLN A 64 2.63 -1.62 3.31
CA GLN A 64 1.58 -1.50 2.29
C GLN A 64 1.65 -2.66 1.28
N PRO A 65 0.54 -3.10 0.66
CA PRO A 65 -0.80 -2.51 0.76
C PRO A 65 -1.33 -2.51 2.19
N MET A 66 -1.97 -1.40 2.57
CA MET A 66 -2.59 -1.24 3.89
C MET A 66 -4.10 -1.44 3.78
N HIS A 67 -4.67 -2.12 4.76
CA HIS A 67 -6.10 -2.46 4.75
C HIS A 67 -6.85 -1.72 5.85
N ALA A 68 -8.09 -1.33 5.54
CA ALA A 68 -9.03 -0.92 6.58
C ALA A 68 -9.28 -2.08 7.55
N THR A 69 -9.74 -1.77 8.76
CA THR A 69 -9.96 -2.77 9.83
C THR A 69 -10.90 -3.89 9.39
N ASP A 70 -11.94 -3.58 8.61
CA ASP A 70 -12.89 -4.54 8.07
C ASP A 70 -12.42 -5.20 6.75
N LYS A 71 -11.24 -4.84 6.26
CA LYS A 71 -10.60 -5.31 5.01
C LYS A 71 -11.41 -5.02 3.74
N ARG A 72 -12.35 -4.09 3.79
CA ARG A 72 -13.17 -3.70 2.62
C ARG A 72 -12.47 -2.70 1.71
N VAL A 73 -11.46 -2.02 2.21
CA VAL A 73 -10.66 -1.04 1.46
C VAL A 73 -9.19 -1.37 1.63
N SER A 74 -8.46 -1.31 0.53
CA SER A 74 -7.00 -1.45 0.51
C SER A 74 -6.38 -0.26 -0.18
N VAL A 75 -5.23 0.18 0.28
CA VAL A 75 -4.54 1.34 -0.26
C VAL A 75 -3.04 1.08 -0.43
N VAL A 76 -2.50 1.57 -1.53
CA VAL A 76 -1.08 1.86 -1.69
C VAL A 76 -0.94 3.36 -1.93
N PHE A 77 0.00 3.98 -1.27
CA PHE A 77 0.12 5.43 -1.25
C PHE A 77 1.58 5.87 -1.29
N ASN A 78 1.90 6.75 -2.21
CA ASN A 78 3.17 7.46 -2.25
C ASN A 78 2.90 8.96 -2.29
N GLY A 79 2.94 9.59 -1.15
CA GLY A 79 2.62 11.00 -0.98
C GLY A 79 2.72 11.42 0.47
N GLU A 80 2.20 12.58 0.78
CA GLU A 80 2.13 13.10 2.13
C GLU A 80 0.79 13.79 2.40
N ILE A 81 0.24 13.54 3.58
CA ILE A 81 -0.96 14.21 4.09
C ILE A 81 -0.52 15.09 5.25
N TYR A 82 -0.25 16.35 4.96
CA TYR A 82 0.39 17.26 5.92
C TYR A 82 -0.42 17.48 7.19
N ASN A 83 -1.74 17.47 7.09
CA ASN A 83 -2.66 17.66 8.22
C ASN A 83 -3.20 16.34 8.79
N PHE A 84 -2.49 15.22 8.61
CA PHE A 84 -2.98 13.92 9.03
C PHE A 84 -3.25 13.80 10.53
N GLN A 85 -2.51 14.52 11.34
CA GLN A 85 -2.73 14.55 12.80
C GLN A 85 -4.08 15.18 13.17
N GLU A 86 -4.48 16.23 12.46
CA GLU A 86 -5.80 16.85 12.63
C GLU A 86 -6.91 15.91 12.18
N LEU A 87 -6.75 15.29 11.01
CA LEU A 87 -7.70 14.30 10.49
C LEU A 87 -7.85 13.10 11.42
N LYS A 88 -6.77 12.63 12.01
CA LYS A 88 -6.82 11.56 13.02
C LYS A 88 -7.69 11.93 14.23
N LYS A 89 -7.59 13.17 14.68
CA LYS A 89 -8.43 13.67 15.80
C LYS A 89 -9.91 13.70 15.44
N GLU A 90 -10.23 14.12 14.22
CA GLU A 90 -11.62 14.12 13.72
C GLU A 90 -12.17 12.69 13.57
N LEU A 91 -11.30 11.74 13.25
CA LEU A 91 -11.62 10.33 13.08
C LEU A 91 -11.30 9.50 14.34
N SER A 92 -11.47 10.07 15.51
CA SER A 92 -11.07 9.47 16.80
C SER A 92 -11.71 8.11 17.09
N GLY A 93 -12.86 7.80 16.47
CA GLY A 93 -13.50 6.49 16.60
C GLY A 93 -12.87 5.38 15.72
N TYR A 94 -11.95 5.71 14.83
CA TYR A 94 -11.29 4.73 13.98
C TYR A 94 -10.05 4.15 14.66
N PRO A 95 -9.87 2.80 14.66
CA PRO A 95 -8.73 2.16 15.31
C PRO A 95 -7.47 2.23 14.45
N PHE A 96 -6.82 3.39 14.42
CA PHE A 96 -5.54 3.56 13.72
C PHE A 96 -4.46 2.67 14.30
N ARG A 97 -3.65 2.07 13.43
CA ARG A 97 -2.60 1.11 13.82
C ARG A 97 -1.19 1.63 13.65
N SER A 98 -0.98 2.64 12.81
CA SER A 98 0.35 3.19 12.51
C SER A 98 0.46 4.65 12.90
N GLN A 99 1.68 5.16 12.90
CA GLN A 99 1.98 6.57 13.12
C GLN A 99 2.21 7.33 11.81
N CYS A 100 2.08 6.66 10.65
CA CYS A 100 2.22 7.31 9.36
C CYS A 100 0.92 7.99 8.90
N ASP A 101 1.02 8.76 7.83
CA ASP A 101 -0.10 9.49 7.23
C ASP A 101 -0.96 8.64 6.27
N THR A 102 -0.55 7.43 5.99
CA THR A 102 -1.34 6.51 5.14
C THR A 102 -2.49 5.88 5.86
#